data_139ab5b700b3912cfd78403c70b774ca
#
_entry.id   139ab5b700b3912cfd78403c70b774ca
#
_cell.length_a   1.000
_cell.length_b   1.000
_cell.length_c   1.000
_cell.angle_alpha   90.00
_cell.angle_beta   90.00
_cell.angle_gamma   90.00
#
_symmetry.space_group_name_H-M   'P 1'
#
loop_
_entity.id
_entity.type
_entity.pdbx_description
1 polymer ?
#
loop_
_entity_poly.entity_id
_entity_poly.type
_entity_poly.pdbx_seq_one_letter_code
_entity_poly.pdbx_strand_id
1 'polypeptide(L)'
;MQNLQRRYRSTLVALLLAAAHSATIHAIPGQPGTLDATFGAASPLPGSVVTIVQPPDANKGKAVALQPDGKVVVAGTCTDNATSIHSFCVARYLPTGGLDTSFGVAGRAVSSFVTTFAGAEVSLASLVIQSDGKIVASGSCDFKVVILPAISASKFCAMRFTPTGSLDTSFAVAGKLMMSVVAPPTPLGAYSGDRSTAMLIQPDGKIVMSGTCATNDFFPSSPPGKFCVLRLNADGTADTQFGAAGDGKLVTDIVTHSYSYSRATALALQADGKLVVAGNCKTDLIVPTIRGFCTLRVHGVNAPGRVAGTLDASYGFGGRAQIAVGTQAEFATGVAVQPDGKIVMGGTCTRIGSALQDACAARLLANGSADTSFGFNGGVVLTTSETVAPQAIALQTDGKILLGGQCNNDQIPQFCIKRLYDNGSLDTTFSGSGTVRTSISGNFNASTSDVAYGVALQPDGKIVLAGTCRDGAGANIGNFCVARYEGGPYAARTCSVDLDGDGRFLATTDGLIFNRVGLGLTGDAVVSGIGFAPEATRTTWPLIREYLVMQCGMSLVP
;
A
#
# COMPACT_ATOMS: atom_id res chain seq x y z
N MET A 1 -61.00 20.11 -33.10
CA MET A 1 -60.62 19.20 -31.97
C MET A 1 -59.29 18.47 -32.20
N GLN A 2 -58.78 18.27 -33.41
CA GLN A 2 -57.48 17.59 -33.65
C GLN A 2 -56.24 18.43 -33.33
N ASN A 3 -56.30 19.76 -33.32
CA ASN A 3 -55.15 20.63 -33.05
C ASN A 3 -54.87 20.87 -31.54
N LEU A 4 -55.79 20.59 -30.65
CA LEU A 4 -55.60 20.66 -29.22
C LEU A 4 -54.88 19.39 -28.67
N GLN A 5 -55.16 18.24 -29.22
CA GLN A 5 -54.52 16.99 -28.77
C GLN A 5 -53.04 16.89 -29.19
N ARG A 6 -52.60 17.58 -30.28
CA ARG A 6 -51.19 17.62 -30.65
C ARG A 6 -50.33 18.51 -29.73
N ARG A 7 -50.90 19.60 -29.21
CA ARG A 7 -50.19 20.49 -28.26
C ARG A 7 -50.05 19.88 -26.87
N TYR A 8 -51.00 19.07 -26.41
CA TYR A 8 -50.90 18.41 -25.11
C TYR A 8 -49.94 17.23 -25.10
N ARG A 9 -49.77 16.52 -26.21
CA ARG A 9 -48.78 15.42 -26.31
C ARG A 9 -47.33 15.94 -26.39
N SER A 10 -47.09 17.07 -27.01
CA SER A 10 -45.73 17.65 -27.06
C SER A 10 -45.30 18.28 -25.75
N THR A 11 -46.24 18.81 -24.95
CA THR A 11 -45.94 19.39 -23.61
C THR A 11 -45.73 18.30 -22.57
N LEU A 12 -46.42 17.18 -22.63
CA LEU A 12 -46.21 16.06 -21.71
C LEU A 12 -44.89 15.31 -22.00
N VAL A 13 -44.50 15.18 -23.24
CA VAL A 13 -43.20 14.57 -23.62
C VAL A 13 -42.04 15.51 -23.26
N ALA A 14 -42.22 16.82 -23.35
CA ALA A 14 -41.19 17.79 -22.91
C ALA A 14 -41.05 17.86 -21.40
N LEU A 15 -42.14 17.67 -20.62
CA LEU A 15 -42.08 17.59 -19.16
C LEU A 15 -41.49 16.24 -18.67
N LEU A 16 -41.71 15.16 -19.39
CA LEU A 16 -41.12 13.85 -19.08
C LEU A 16 -39.62 13.78 -19.45
N LEU A 17 -39.15 14.54 -20.44
CA LEU A 17 -37.73 14.65 -20.80
C LEU A 17 -36.98 15.65 -19.92
N ALA A 18 -37.64 16.65 -19.32
CA ALA A 18 -37.02 17.57 -18.38
C ALA A 18 -36.89 17.00 -16.96
N ALA A 19 -37.66 15.94 -16.61
CA ALA A 19 -37.53 15.24 -15.33
C ALA A 19 -36.42 14.16 -15.31
N ALA A 20 -35.73 13.93 -16.44
CA ALA A 20 -34.68 12.92 -16.56
C ALA A 20 -33.24 13.45 -16.31
N HIS A 21 -33.08 14.70 -15.87
CA HIS A 21 -31.77 15.33 -15.73
C HIS A 21 -31.40 15.74 -14.31
N SER A 22 -31.87 15.06 -13.30
CA SER A 22 -31.33 15.18 -11.92
C SER A 22 -31.72 13.98 -11.05
N ALA A 23 -31.60 12.77 -11.56
CA ALA A 23 -31.46 11.64 -10.65
C ALA A 23 -30.01 11.65 -10.16
N THR A 24 -29.74 12.41 -9.10
CA THR A 24 -28.64 12.06 -8.21
C THR A 24 -28.94 10.61 -7.80
N ILE A 25 -28.18 9.69 -8.37
CA ILE A 25 -28.19 8.29 -7.91
C ILE A 25 -27.69 8.37 -6.47
N HIS A 26 -28.63 8.47 -5.52
CA HIS A 26 -28.31 8.27 -4.13
C HIS A 26 -27.84 6.83 -4.01
N ALA A 27 -26.56 6.64 -3.74
CA ALA A 27 -26.00 5.32 -3.51
C ALA A 27 -26.83 4.62 -2.41
N ILE A 28 -27.36 3.45 -2.72
CA ILE A 28 -28.15 2.67 -1.76
C ILE A 28 -27.19 2.23 -0.66
N PRO A 29 -27.43 2.55 0.62
CA PRO A 29 -26.56 2.14 1.72
C PRO A 29 -26.31 0.62 1.70
N GLY A 30 -25.04 0.21 1.91
CA GLY A 30 -24.64 -1.20 1.86
C GLY A 30 -24.29 -1.73 0.46
N GLN A 31 -24.45 -0.92 -0.60
CA GLN A 31 -23.96 -1.32 -1.94
C GLN A 31 -22.45 -1.19 -2.04
N PRO A 32 -21.79 -2.10 -2.80
CA PRO A 32 -20.35 -2.04 -3.00
C PRO A 32 -19.88 -0.68 -3.52
N GLY A 33 -18.90 -0.08 -2.83
CA GLY A 33 -18.37 1.23 -3.17
C GLY A 33 -19.06 2.41 -2.53
N THR A 34 -20.17 2.21 -1.77
CA THR A 34 -20.75 3.31 -0.97
C THR A 34 -19.95 3.54 0.30
N LEU A 35 -19.99 4.77 0.83
CA LEU A 35 -19.44 5.05 2.15
C LEU A 35 -20.19 4.26 3.21
N ASP A 36 -19.44 3.67 4.15
CA ASP A 36 -20.03 3.03 5.33
C ASP A 36 -20.38 4.07 6.39
N ALA A 37 -21.62 4.50 6.43
CA ALA A 37 -22.12 5.54 7.33
C ALA A 37 -21.97 5.21 8.83
N THR A 38 -21.65 3.96 9.20
CA THR A 38 -21.39 3.58 10.60
C THR A 38 -19.98 3.99 11.06
N PHE A 39 -19.09 4.32 10.12
CA PHE A 39 -17.76 4.85 10.40
C PHE A 39 -17.80 6.37 10.42
N GLY A 40 -17.35 6.99 11.51
CA GLY A 40 -17.41 8.44 11.64
C GLY A 40 -18.84 8.99 11.53
N ALA A 41 -19.83 8.31 12.09
CA ALA A 41 -21.25 8.66 11.95
C ALA A 41 -21.58 10.10 12.39
N ALA A 42 -20.79 10.67 13.30
CA ALA A 42 -20.92 12.06 13.74
C ALA A 42 -20.11 13.07 12.88
N SER A 43 -19.38 12.60 11.86
CA SER A 43 -18.64 13.47 10.96
C SER A 43 -19.57 14.22 10.00
N PRO A 44 -19.17 15.38 9.47
CA PRO A 44 -19.93 16.09 8.44
C PRO A 44 -20.24 15.24 7.19
N LEU A 45 -19.35 14.28 6.89
CA LEU A 45 -19.56 13.25 5.88
C LEU A 45 -19.47 11.87 6.55
N PRO A 46 -20.61 11.25 6.93
CA PRO A 46 -20.64 9.90 7.49
C PRO A 46 -19.94 8.90 6.53
N GLY A 47 -19.12 8.02 7.10
CA GLY A 47 -18.23 7.14 6.35
C GLY A 47 -16.82 7.69 6.22
N SER A 48 -16.55 8.90 6.72
CA SER A 48 -15.23 9.50 6.70
C SER A 48 -14.90 10.24 8.00
N VAL A 49 -13.60 10.45 8.25
CA VAL A 49 -13.09 11.19 9.41
C VAL A 49 -11.92 12.06 8.97
N VAL A 50 -11.92 13.31 9.44
CA VAL A 50 -10.79 14.25 9.30
C VAL A 50 -10.17 14.49 10.66
N THR A 51 -8.85 14.39 10.75
CA THR A 51 -8.11 14.52 12.01
C THR A 51 -6.93 15.46 11.86
N ILE A 52 -6.92 16.51 12.67
CA ILE A 52 -5.73 17.34 12.90
C ILE A 52 -4.89 16.63 13.96
N VAL A 53 -3.72 16.12 13.58
CA VAL A 53 -2.86 15.39 14.51
C VAL A 53 -2.06 16.36 15.38
N GLN A 54 -1.52 17.40 14.78
CA GLN A 54 -0.74 18.45 15.44
C GLN A 54 -1.23 19.82 14.95
N PRO A 55 -2.08 20.54 15.70
CA PRO A 55 -2.52 21.88 15.33
C PRO A 55 -1.46 22.95 15.73
N PRO A 56 -1.29 24.08 14.99
CA PRO A 56 -1.97 24.46 13.74
C PRO A 56 -1.26 24.00 12.47
N ASP A 57 -0.55 22.92 12.52
CA ASP A 57 0.52 22.52 11.62
C ASP A 57 0.05 21.69 10.43
N ALA A 58 0.92 21.57 9.41
CA ALA A 58 0.67 20.75 8.23
C ALA A 58 0.83 19.26 8.57
N ASN A 59 -0.25 18.49 8.40
CA ASN A 59 -0.29 17.05 8.66
C ASN A 59 -0.55 16.30 7.34
N LYS A 60 0.27 15.29 7.03
CA LYS A 60 0.13 14.50 5.79
C LYS A 60 0.02 13.03 6.14
N GLY A 61 -1.21 12.48 6.11
CA GLY A 61 -1.44 11.04 6.22
C GLY A 61 -0.87 10.31 5.00
N LYS A 62 -0.16 9.20 5.21
CA LYS A 62 0.55 8.47 4.14
C LYS A 62 0.34 6.97 4.14
N ALA A 63 0.10 6.37 5.27
CA ALA A 63 -0.02 4.92 5.39
C ALA A 63 -1.14 4.54 6.36
N VAL A 64 -1.74 3.38 6.13
CA VAL A 64 -2.79 2.81 6.96
C VAL A 64 -2.50 1.35 7.24
N ALA A 65 -2.78 0.93 8.48
CA ALA A 65 -2.77 -0.47 8.89
C ALA A 65 -3.96 -0.77 9.79
N LEU A 66 -4.38 -2.03 9.82
CA LEU A 66 -5.49 -2.49 10.66
C LEU A 66 -4.94 -3.33 11.80
N GLN A 67 -5.48 -3.12 12.99
CA GLN A 67 -5.24 -4.00 14.13
C GLN A 67 -6.26 -5.16 14.14
N PRO A 68 -5.91 -6.30 14.75
CA PRO A 68 -6.82 -7.46 14.84
C PRO A 68 -8.16 -7.16 15.51
N ASP A 69 -8.20 -6.15 16.39
CA ASP A 69 -9.41 -5.69 17.07
C ASP A 69 -10.27 -4.71 16.22
N GLY A 70 -9.92 -4.55 14.96
CA GLY A 70 -10.63 -3.69 13.99
C GLY A 70 -10.29 -2.21 14.07
N LYS A 71 -9.37 -1.80 14.96
CA LYS A 71 -8.89 -0.42 15.00
C LYS A 71 -8.08 -0.08 13.75
N VAL A 72 -8.21 1.17 13.31
CA VAL A 72 -7.49 1.70 12.15
C VAL A 72 -6.34 2.58 12.65
N VAL A 73 -5.13 2.29 12.20
CA VAL A 73 -3.93 3.09 12.51
C VAL A 73 -3.50 3.80 11.23
N VAL A 74 -3.38 5.12 11.29
CA VAL A 74 -2.88 5.95 10.19
C VAL A 74 -1.61 6.62 10.63
N ALA A 75 -0.60 6.58 9.78
CA ALA A 75 0.65 7.28 10.03
C ALA A 75 0.98 8.27 8.90
N GLY A 76 1.78 9.27 9.24
CA GLY A 76 2.14 10.33 8.31
C GLY A 76 3.26 11.21 8.84
N THR A 77 3.41 12.35 8.19
CA THR A 77 4.37 13.38 8.57
C THR A 77 3.63 14.60 9.08
N CYS A 78 4.01 15.11 10.23
CA CYS A 78 3.57 16.40 10.76
C CYS A 78 4.73 17.38 10.76
N THR A 79 4.45 18.64 10.46
CA THR A 79 5.43 19.71 10.46
C THR A 79 5.00 20.76 11.47
N ASP A 80 5.81 20.99 12.48
CA ASP A 80 5.65 22.13 13.38
C ASP A 80 6.06 23.41 12.64
N ASN A 81 5.10 24.26 12.33
CA ASN A 81 5.33 25.48 11.54
C ASN A 81 6.15 26.53 12.30
N ALA A 82 6.16 26.50 13.63
CA ALA A 82 6.94 27.46 14.43
C ALA A 82 8.43 27.10 14.46
N THR A 83 8.76 25.81 14.46
CA THR A 83 10.14 25.31 14.54
C THR A 83 10.64 24.71 13.23
N SER A 84 9.76 24.50 12.25
CA SER A 84 10.04 23.75 11.01
C SER A 84 10.54 22.32 11.25
N ILE A 85 10.20 21.74 12.40
CA ILE A 85 10.55 20.35 12.72
C ILE A 85 9.54 19.40 12.09
N HIS A 86 10.04 18.44 11.32
CA HIS A 86 9.25 17.35 10.76
C HIS A 86 9.27 16.14 11.68
N SER A 87 8.11 15.54 11.93
CA SER A 87 7.91 14.41 12.83
C SER A 87 7.13 13.29 12.15
N PHE A 88 7.34 12.05 12.59
CA PHE A 88 6.40 10.98 12.32
C PHE A 88 5.22 11.09 13.28
N CYS A 89 4.03 11.06 12.73
CA CYS A 89 2.77 11.15 13.44
C CYS A 89 1.93 9.91 13.20
N VAL A 90 1.27 9.46 14.25
CA VAL A 90 0.35 8.32 14.21
C VAL A 90 -0.96 8.72 14.87
N ALA A 91 -2.08 8.38 14.24
CA ALA A 91 -3.41 8.48 14.83
C ALA A 91 -4.05 7.09 14.83
N ARG A 92 -4.74 6.74 15.93
CA ARG A 92 -5.48 5.50 16.03
C ARG A 92 -6.97 5.78 16.17
N TYR A 93 -7.76 5.04 15.39
CA TYR A 93 -9.20 5.16 15.37
C TYR A 93 -9.85 3.87 15.83
N LEU A 94 -10.94 4.00 16.57
CA LEU A 94 -11.84 2.90 16.90
C LEU A 94 -12.51 2.35 15.62
N PRO A 95 -13.05 1.13 15.65
CA PRO A 95 -13.80 0.57 14.53
C PRO A 95 -14.98 1.45 14.07
N THR A 96 -15.46 2.33 14.93
CA THR A 96 -16.52 3.31 14.64
C THR A 96 -16.02 4.60 13.99
N GLY A 97 -14.69 4.78 13.84
CA GLY A 97 -14.07 5.98 13.26
C GLY A 97 -13.71 7.08 14.26
N GLY A 98 -14.17 7.02 15.51
CA GLY A 98 -13.73 7.95 16.55
C GLY A 98 -12.25 7.72 16.91
N LEU A 99 -11.54 8.78 17.35
CA LEU A 99 -10.18 8.63 17.87
C LEU A 99 -10.17 7.72 19.11
N ASP A 100 -9.23 6.79 19.16
CA ASP A 100 -9.00 5.95 20.34
C ASP A 100 -8.18 6.71 21.37
N THR A 101 -8.85 7.35 22.32
CA THR A 101 -8.23 8.19 23.35
C THR A 101 -7.28 7.45 24.30
N SER A 102 -7.28 6.11 24.27
CA SER A 102 -6.31 5.29 25.02
C SER A 102 -4.93 5.21 24.35
N PHE A 103 -4.78 5.77 23.13
CA PHE A 103 -3.53 5.78 22.38
C PHE A 103 -2.86 7.15 22.46
N GLY A 104 -1.61 7.19 22.92
CA GLY A 104 -0.81 8.40 22.98
C GLY A 104 -1.49 9.53 23.76
N VAL A 105 -1.54 10.71 23.14
CA VAL A 105 -2.26 11.86 23.69
C VAL A 105 -3.56 12.03 22.89
N ALA A 106 -4.68 11.70 23.50
CA ALA A 106 -6.02 11.79 22.89
C ALA A 106 -6.11 11.14 21.49
N GLY A 107 -5.58 9.93 21.35
CA GLY A 107 -5.61 9.16 20.12
C GLY A 107 -4.47 9.43 19.15
N ARG A 108 -3.46 10.17 19.56
CA ARG A 108 -2.35 10.64 18.70
C ARG A 108 -0.99 10.39 19.33
N ALA A 109 0.00 10.06 18.50
CA ALA A 109 1.42 9.98 18.90
C ALA A 109 2.27 10.74 17.89
N VAL A 110 3.21 11.55 18.37
CA VAL A 110 4.11 12.36 17.54
C VAL A 110 5.53 12.18 18.06
N SER A 111 6.48 11.92 17.17
CA SER A 111 7.90 11.82 17.52
C SER A 111 8.79 12.30 16.37
N SER A 112 9.79 13.12 16.69
CA SER A 112 10.78 13.61 15.71
C SER A 112 12.09 12.84 15.83
N PHE A 113 12.86 12.78 14.72
CA PHE A 113 14.22 12.23 14.74
C PHE A 113 15.25 13.22 15.27
N VAL A 114 14.98 14.51 15.10
CA VAL A 114 15.91 15.61 15.44
C VAL A 114 15.20 16.63 16.29
N THR A 115 15.86 17.07 17.35
CA THR A 115 15.32 18.08 18.27
C THR A 115 15.87 19.49 18.02
N THR A 116 16.94 19.66 17.21
CA THR A 116 17.71 20.91 17.19
C THR A 116 18.23 21.38 15.84
N PHE A 117 18.04 20.66 14.73
CA PHE A 117 18.52 21.11 13.42
C PHE A 117 17.38 21.58 12.52
N ALA A 118 17.28 22.90 12.31
CA ALA A 118 16.46 23.46 11.24
C ALA A 118 16.94 22.89 9.88
N GLY A 119 16.00 22.31 9.11
CA GLY A 119 16.30 21.79 7.77
C GLY A 119 16.45 20.27 7.65
N ALA A 120 16.26 19.51 8.73
CA ALA A 120 16.07 18.06 8.62
C ALA A 120 14.62 17.77 8.17
N GLU A 121 14.47 17.16 7.00
CA GLU A 121 13.15 16.75 6.50
C GLU A 121 12.97 15.26 6.76
N VAL A 122 11.81 14.87 7.28
CA VAL A 122 11.40 13.48 7.35
C VAL A 122 10.14 13.26 6.52
N SER A 123 10.08 12.15 5.83
CA SER A 123 8.92 11.76 5.03
C SER A 123 8.54 10.33 5.37
N LEU A 124 7.37 10.14 5.96
CA LEU A 124 6.81 8.83 6.21
C LEU A 124 6.37 8.18 4.89
N ALA A 125 6.63 6.89 4.75
CA ALA A 125 6.25 6.10 3.59
C ALA A 125 5.39 4.88 3.92
N SER A 126 5.64 4.22 5.06
CA SER A 126 5.00 2.94 5.37
C SER A 126 4.76 2.74 6.86
N LEU A 127 3.80 1.89 7.18
CA LEU A 127 3.34 1.56 8.52
C LEU A 127 3.04 0.06 8.60
N VAL A 128 3.52 -0.61 9.63
CA VAL A 128 3.20 -2.01 9.93
C VAL A 128 2.92 -2.19 11.42
N ILE A 129 2.16 -3.23 11.76
CA ILE A 129 1.85 -3.60 13.15
C ILE A 129 2.46 -4.96 13.42
N GLN A 130 3.30 -5.05 14.46
CA GLN A 130 3.89 -6.31 14.92
C GLN A 130 2.84 -7.16 15.64
N SER A 131 3.10 -8.45 15.78
CA SER A 131 2.18 -9.41 16.42
C SER A 131 1.89 -9.07 17.89
N ASP A 132 2.83 -8.37 18.56
CA ASP A 132 2.66 -7.87 19.92
C ASP A 132 1.91 -6.52 20.00
N GLY A 133 1.37 -6.05 18.88
CA GLY A 133 0.62 -4.80 18.76
C GLY A 133 1.48 -3.53 18.68
N LYS A 134 2.80 -3.65 18.69
CA LYS A 134 3.68 -2.51 18.46
C LYS A 134 3.57 -2.01 17.02
N ILE A 135 3.72 -0.71 16.86
CA ILE A 135 3.53 -0.02 15.59
C ILE A 135 4.89 0.46 15.09
N VAL A 136 5.32 0.00 13.92
CA VAL A 136 6.54 0.48 13.27
C VAL A 136 6.16 1.39 12.10
N ALA A 137 6.64 2.61 12.14
CA ALA A 137 6.49 3.61 11.10
C ALA A 137 7.83 3.84 10.42
N SER A 138 7.89 3.83 9.08
CA SER A 138 9.13 3.99 8.34
C SER A 138 9.04 5.00 7.21
N GLY A 139 10.20 5.48 6.78
CA GLY A 139 10.31 6.45 5.71
C GLY A 139 11.75 6.89 5.49
N SER A 140 11.91 8.12 5.03
CA SER A 140 13.20 8.71 4.74
C SER A 140 13.47 9.90 5.65
N CYS A 141 14.71 10.04 6.09
CA CYS A 141 15.21 11.20 6.83
C CYS A 141 16.29 11.88 6.00
N ASP A 142 16.04 13.13 5.63
CA ASP A 142 16.95 13.97 4.86
C ASP A 142 17.65 14.96 5.80
N PHE A 143 18.98 14.91 5.84
CA PHE A 143 19.79 15.81 6.65
C PHE A 143 20.57 16.74 5.73
N LYS A 144 20.38 18.04 5.93
CA LYS A 144 21.21 19.08 5.27
C LYS A 144 22.37 19.44 6.20
N VAL A 145 23.57 19.05 5.85
CA VAL A 145 24.77 19.53 6.54
C VAL A 145 25.23 20.78 5.82
N VAL A 146 25.12 21.93 6.51
CA VAL A 146 25.54 23.24 5.97
C VAL A 146 27.04 23.36 6.14
N ILE A 147 27.78 22.62 5.34
CA ILE A 147 29.22 22.86 5.09
C ILE A 147 29.31 23.19 3.59
N LEU A 148 30.08 24.16 3.21
CA LEU A 148 30.24 24.53 1.78
C LEU A 148 31.14 23.51 1.06
N PRO A 149 30.64 22.83 -0.01
CA PRO A 149 29.29 22.85 -0.57
C PRO A 149 28.26 22.09 0.29
N ALA A 150 27.01 22.54 0.33
CA ALA A 150 25.95 21.94 1.15
C ALA A 150 25.72 20.48 0.77
N ILE A 151 25.92 19.59 1.74
CA ILE A 151 25.76 18.15 1.58
C ILE A 151 24.39 17.77 2.14
N SER A 152 23.57 17.10 1.35
CA SER A 152 22.36 16.48 1.86
C SER A 152 22.49 14.96 1.83
N ALA A 153 22.17 14.31 2.93
CA ALA A 153 22.17 12.85 3.06
C ALA A 153 20.76 12.38 3.41
N SER A 154 20.26 11.43 2.64
CA SER A 154 19.00 10.75 2.93
C SER A 154 19.27 9.34 3.45
N LYS A 155 18.55 8.92 4.48
CA LYS A 155 18.69 7.61 5.12
C LYS A 155 17.34 6.92 5.26
N PHE A 156 17.35 5.58 5.32
CA PHE A 156 16.20 4.84 5.78
C PHE A 156 15.99 5.13 7.27
N CYS A 157 14.77 5.48 7.62
CA CYS A 157 14.37 5.76 8.99
C CYS A 157 13.17 4.94 9.42
N ALA A 158 13.15 4.53 10.68
CA ALA A 158 11.98 3.93 11.30
C ALA A 158 11.87 4.33 12.77
N MET A 159 10.65 4.38 13.29
CA MET A 159 10.34 4.52 14.70
C MET A 159 9.37 3.44 15.11
N ARG A 160 9.48 2.98 16.35
CA ARG A 160 8.52 2.05 16.92
C ARG A 160 7.77 2.69 18.08
N PHE A 161 6.46 2.52 18.05
CA PHE A 161 5.57 2.91 19.13
C PHE A 161 5.03 1.67 19.84
N THR A 162 4.83 1.77 21.15
CA THR A 162 4.14 0.75 21.94
C THR A 162 2.67 0.65 21.52
N PRO A 163 1.95 -0.41 21.90
CA PRO A 163 0.50 -0.50 21.67
C PRO A 163 -0.30 0.66 22.29
N THR A 164 0.27 1.37 23.27
CA THR A 164 -0.34 2.54 23.90
C THR A 164 0.07 3.88 23.28
N GLY A 165 0.94 3.87 22.23
CA GLY A 165 1.34 5.08 21.50
C GLY A 165 2.56 5.82 22.04
N SER A 166 3.22 5.32 23.09
CA SER A 166 4.52 5.85 23.54
C SER A 166 5.64 5.37 22.63
N LEU A 167 6.73 6.14 22.50
CA LEU A 167 7.91 5.68 21.77
C LEU A 167 8.50 4.46 22.51
N ASP A 168 8.70 3.35 21.78
CA ASP A 168 9.29 2.13 22.33
C ASP A 168 10.82 2.21 22.27
N THR A 169 11.43 2.64 23.37
CA THR A 169 12.88 2.85 23.47
C THR A 169 13.72 1.58 23.37
N SER A 170 13.11 0.39 23.38
CA SER A 170 13.80 -0.89 23.15
C SER A 170 14.08 -1.17 21.68
N PHE A 171 13.56 -0.36 20.75
CA PHE A 171 13.78 -0.51 19.31
C PHE A 171 15.01 0.28 18.86
N ALA A 172 15.90 -0.39 18.14
CA ALA A 172 17.12 0.19 17.57
C ALA A 172 17.88 1.07 18.61
N VAL A 173 18.01 2.37 18.36
CA VAL A 173 18.63 3.31 19.30
C VAL A 173 17.54 4.22 19.89
N ALA A 174 17.17 3.96 21.13
CA ALA A 174 16.15 4.74 21.84
C ALA A 174 14.83 4.92 21.06
N GLY A 175 14.35 3.85 20.42
CA GLY A 175 13.08 3.83 19.69
C GLY A 175 13.18 4.24 18.22
N LYS A 176 14.37 4.55 17.73
CA LYS A 176 14.59 5.16 16.40
C LYS A 176 15.71 4.47 15.64
N LEU A 177 15.46 4.18 14.37
CA LEU A 177 16.44 3.71 13.41
C LEU A 177 16.76 4.82 12.42
N MET A 178 18.03 5.05 12.16
CA MET A 178 18.53 5.84 11.02
C MET A 178 19.71 5.09 10.41
N MET A 179 19.52 4.57 9.19
CA MET A 179 20.52 3.71 8.56
C MET A 179 20.74 4.08 7.10
N SER A 180 22.01 4.26 6.71
CA SER A 180 22.40 4.29 5.30
C SER A 180 22.49 2.85 4.79
N VAL A 181 21.80 2.57 3.69
CA VAL A 181 21.87 1.26 3.01
C VAL A 181 23.13 1.21 2.16
N VAL A 182 23.41 2.29 1.44
CA VAL A 182 24.67 2.48 0.74
C VAL A 182 25.62 3.31 1.60
N ALA A 183 26.83 2.78 1.83
CA ALA A 183 27.84 3.55 2.52
C ALA A 183 28.25 4.76 1.69
N PRO A 184 28.39 5.97 2.27
CA PRO A 184 28.90 7.12 1.56
C PRO A 184 30.35 6.82 1.10
N PRO A 185 30.73 7.15 -0.15
CA PRO A 185 32.03 6.80 -0.72
C PRO A 185 33.22 7.52 -0.08
N THR A 186 33.01 8.58 0.69
CA THR A 186 34.08 9.27 1.43
C THR A 186 33.56 9.94 2.71
N PRO A 187 34.42 10.16 3.76
CA PRO A 187 34.04 10.88 4.98
C PRO A 187 33.66 12.34 4.78
N LEU A 188 34.02 12.94 3.64
CA LEU A 188 33.92 14.37 3.36
C LEU A 188 32.90 14.71 2.25
N GLY A 189 31.70 14.11 2.29
CA GLY A 189 30.66 14.74 1.52
C GLY A 189 30.09 13.97 0.36
N ALA A 190 29.94 12.73 0.51
CA ALA A 190 29.16 11.98 -0.44
C ALA A 190 27.69 11.99 -0.05
N TYR A 191 26.90 12.31 -1.02
CA TYR A 191 25.47 12.23 -1.04
C TYR A 191 25.04 10.76 -0.88
N SER A 192 24.31 10.38 0.15
CA SER A 192 23.53 9.15 0.13
C SER A 192 22.07 9.51 -0.14
N GLY A 193 21.53 9.01 -1.25
CA GLY A 193 20.15 9.24 -1.64
C GLY A 193 19.24 8.07 -1.26
N ASP A 194 19.38 7.53 -0.04
CA ASP A 194 18.65 6.34 0.39
C ASP A 194 17.24 6.71 0.83
N ARG A 195 16.23 6.28 0.07
CA ARG A 195 14.82 6.58 0.32
C ARG A 195 14.03 5.30 0.53
N SER A 196 13.53 5.08 1.74
CA SER A 196 12.59 4.00 2.04
C SER A 196 11.21 4.33 1.49
N THR A 197 10.58 3.36 0.82
CA THR A 197 9.28 3.53 0.18
C THR A 197 8.23 2.53 0.66
N ALA A 198 8.63 1.35 1.13
CA ALA A 198 7.72 0.33 1.61
C ALA A 198 8.37 -0.50 2.73
N MET A 199 7.52 -1.10 3.56
CA MET A 199 7.91 -1.96 4.67
C MET A 199 6.89 -3.07 4.86
N LEU A 200 7.36 -4.26 5.25
CA LEU A 200 6.51 -5.36 5.71
C LEU A 200 7.18 -6.10 6.88
N ILE A 201 6.41 -6.97 7.52
CA ILE A 201 6.91 -7.91 8.54
C ILE A 201 6.80 -9.32 7.99
N GLN A 202 7.88 -10.09 8.09
CA GLN A 202 7.88 -11.52 7.78
C GLN A 202 7.24 -12.33 8.92
N PRO A 203 6.77 -13.57 8.67
CA PRO A 203 6.15 -14.41 9.70
C PRO A 203 7.03 -14.68 10.92
N ASP A 204 8.36 -14.60 10.76
CA ASP A 204 9.35 -14.73 11.84
C ASP A 204 9.56 -13.44 12.65
N GLY A 205 8.77 -12.39 12.38
CA GLY A 205 8.85 -11.09 13.04
C GLY A 205 9.92 -10.14 12.51
N LYS A 206 10.71 -10.56 11.51
CA LYS A 206 11.71 -9.68 10.89
C LYS A 206 11.04 -8.59 10.08
N ILE A 207 11.64 -7.39 10.15
CA ILE A 207 11.13 -6.19 9.45
C ILE A 207 11.94 -6.04 8.16
N VAL A 208 11.25 -5.97 7.02
CA VAL A 208 11.86 -5.73 5.72
C VAL A 208 11.44 -4.37 5.22
N MET A 209 12.40 -3.53 4.90
CA MET A 209 12.22 -2.22 4.27
C MET A 209 12.78 -2.26 2.86
N SER A 210 12.08 -1.68 1.90
CA SER A 210 12.58 -1.50 0.53
C SER A 210 12.56 -0.04 0.12
N GLY A 211 13.36 0.27 -0.89
CA GLY A 211 13.43 1.62 -1.39
C GLY A 211 14.42 1.81 -2.52
N THR A 212 14.73 3.07 -2.79
CA THR A 212 15.70 3.48 -3.79
C THR A 212 16.95 3.99 -3.09
N CYS A 213 18.11 3.50 -3.50
CA CYS A 213 19.39 3.99 -3.04
C CYS A 213 20.17 4.59 -4.23
N ALA A 214 20.84 5.71 -3.99
CA ALA A 214 21.67 6.35 -4.96
C ALA A 214 23.06 6.59 -4.37
N THR A 215 24.09 6.19 -5.10
CA THR A 215 25.46 6.61 -4.83
C THR A 215 25.74 7.84 -5.67
N ASN A 216 26.22 8.91 -5.07
CA ASN A 216 26.63 10.05 -5.87
C ASN A 216 28.00 9.85 -6.46
N ASP A 217 28.02 9.95 -7.77
CA ASP A 217 29.13 10.52 -8.47
C ASP A 217 28.86 12.02 -8.69
N PHE A 218 29.84 12.84 -8.56
CA PHE A 218 29.96 14.28 -8.40
C PHE A 218 29.26 15.19 -9.44
N PHE A 219 28.21 14.72 -10.17
CA PHE A 219 27.56 15.48 -11.23
C PHE A 219 26.07 15.73 -11.02
N PRO A 220 25.56 16.92 -11.41
CA PRO A 220 24.21 17.38 -11.08
C PRO A 220 23.05 16.72 -11.86
N SER A 221 23.31 15.76 -12.71
CA SER A 221 22.27 14.96 -13.37
C SER A 221 22.03 13.68 -12.58
N SER A 222 20.96 13.66 -11.79
CA SER A 222 20.40 12.53 -11.01
C SER A 222 21.13 11.18 -11.20
N PRO A 223 21.90 10.70 -10.20
CA PRO A 223 22.54 9.39 -10.30
C PRO A 223 21.47 8.31 -10.50
N PRO A 224 21.77 7.23 -11.24
CA PRO A 224 20.84 6.13 -11.41
C PRO A 224 20.50 5.55 -10.04
N GLY A 225 19.20 5.54 -9.69
CA GLY A 225 18.72 4.90 -8.46
C GLY A 225 18.83 3.39 -8.60
N LYS A 226 19.18 2.71 -7.50
CA LYS A 226 19.19 1.25 -7.38
C LYS A 226 18.05 0.79 -6.49
N PHE A 227 17.57 -0.42 -6.70
CA PHE A 227 16.66 -1.04 -5.74
C PHE A 227 17.45 -1.49 -4.52
N CYS A 228 16.94 -1.16 -3.33
CA CYS A 228 17.52 -1.54 -2.05
C CYS A 228 16.50 -2.28 -1.20
N VAL A 229 17.02 -3.25 -0.45
CA VAL A 229 16.29 -3.93 0.61
C VAL A 229 17.14 -3.93 1.87
N LEU A 230 16.55 -3.59 2.99
CA LEU A 230 17.13 -3.68 4.32
C LEU A 230 16.27 -4.63 5.15
N ARG A 231 16.88 -5.63 5.78
CA ARG A 231 16.18 -6.49 6.75
C ARG A 231 16.73 -6.26 8.15
N LEU A 232 15.79 -6.12 9.07
CA LEU A 232 16.04 -5.92 10.49
C LEU A 232 15.45 -7.08 11.28
N ASN A 233 16.04 -7.36 12.41
CA ASN A 233 15.42 -8.15 13.47
C ASN A 233 14.23 -7.37 14.07
N ALA A 234 13.37 -8.05 14.82
CA ALA A 234 12.18 -7.43 15.43
C ALA A 234 12.52 -6.27 16.38
N ASP A 235 13.73 -6.23 16.93
CA ASP A 235 14.23 -5.16 17.78
C ASP A 235 14.82 -3.95 17.04
N GLY A 236 14.86 -3.99 15.70
CA GLY A 236 15.40 -2.92 14.86
C GLY A 236 16.90 -3.00 14.61
N THR A 237 17.62 -4.03 15.06
CA THR A 237 19.01 -4.29 14.68
C THR A 237 19.10 -4.87 13.28
N ALA A 238 20.20 -4.63 12.55
CA ALA A 238 20.40 -5.23 11.23
C ALA A 238 20.47 -6.76 11.32
N ASP A 239 19.78 -7.45 10.41
CA ASP A 239 19.81 -8.91 10.37
C ASP A 239 21.02 -9.43 9.61
N THR A 240 22.02 -9.90 10.33
CA THR A 240 23.28 -10.44 9.76
C THR A 240 23.09 -11.73 8.95
N GLN A 241 21.91 -12.32 8.93
CA GLN A 241 21.56 -13.47 8.10
C GLN A 241 20.96 -13.07 6.74
N PHE A 242 20.96 -11.78 6.39
CA PHE A 242 20.42 -11.25 5.14
C PHE A 242 21.48 -10.49 4.35
N GLY A 243 21.46 -10.69 3.03
CA GLY A 243 22.44 -10.13 2.11
C GLY A 243 23.71 -10.99 1.97
N ALA A 244 24.33 -10.94 0.82
CA ALA A 244 25.54 -11.70 0.54
C ALA A 244 26.73 -11.33 1.46
N ALA A 245 26.74 -10.08 1.94
CA ALA A 245 27.74 -9.58 2.88
C ALA A 245 27.41 -9.87 4.36
N GLY A 246 26.21 -10.38 4.66
CA GLY A 246 25.77 -10.59 6.04
C GLY A 246 25.60 -9.30 6.83
N ASP A 247 25.19 -8.21 6.16
CA ASP A 247 25.03 -6.88 6.75
C ASP A 247 23.58 -6.39 6.78
N GLY A 248 22.64 -7.26 6.47
CA GLY A 248 21.21 -6.97 6.44
C GLY A 248 20.73 -6.31 5.16
N LYS A 249 21.58 -6.19 4.12
CA LYS A 249 21.31 -5.33 2.97
C LYS A 249 21.41 -6.07 1.64
N LEU A 250 20.57 -5.61 0.70
CA LEU A 250 20.73 -5.87 -0.74
C LEU A 250 20.66 -4.54 -1.47
N VAL A 251 21.62 -4.27 -2.34
CA VAL A 251 21.62 -3.15 -3.29
C VAL A 251 21.87 -3.72 -4.68
N THR A 252 20.97 -3.45 -5.61
CA THR A 252 21.08 -4.03 -6.96
C THR A 252 20.46 -3.14 -8.02
N ASP A 253 21.04 -3.16 -9.20
CA ASP A 253 20.45 -2.58 -10.39
C ASP A 253 19.34 -3.51 -10.91
N ILE A 254 18.23 -2.93 -11.36
CA ILE A 254 17.17 -3.71 -12.01
C ILE A 254 17.44 -3.87 -13.51
N VAL A 255 18.17 -2.95 -14.09
CA VAL A 255 18.61 -2.94 -15.49
C VAL A 255 20.12 -2.84 -15.51
N THR A 256 20.77 -3.64 -16.34
CA THR A 256 22.25 -3.81 -16.35
C THR A 256 23.02 -2.74 -17.15
N HIS A 257 22.38 -1.64 -17.55
CA HIS A 257 22.99 -0.61 -18.39
C HIS A 257 23.29 0.68 -17.63
N SER A 258 24.36 1.36 -17.98
CA SER A 258 25.05 2.43 -17.24
C SER A 258 24.24 3.73 -17.01
N TYR A 259 23.07 3.90 -17.65
CA TYR A 259 22.24 5.10 -17.54
C TYR A 259 20.79 4.79 -17.15
N SER A 260 20.55 3.65 -16.53
CA SER A 260 19.21 3.23 -16.14
C SER A 260 18.75 3.94 -14.87
N TYR A 261 17.61 4.64 -14.95
CA TYR A 261 16.92 5.16 -13.78
C TYR A 261 16.00 4.07 -13.21
N SER A 262 16.21 3.71 -11.94
CA SER A 262 15.38 2.73 -11.24
C SER A 262 14.90 3.28 -9.90
N ARG A 263 13.63 3.07 -9.60
CA ARG A 263 13.01 3.51 -8.34
C ARG A 263 12.11 2.42 -7.80
N ALA A 264 12.45 1.85 -6.65
CA ALA A 264 11.57 0.96 -5.91
C ALA A 264 10.46 1.78 -5.23
N THR A 265 9.24 1.27 -5.29
CA THR A 265 8.05 1.96 -4.76
C THR A 265 7.21 1.07 -3.84
N ALA A 266 7.26 -0.24 -4.01
CA ALA A 266 6.40 -1.17 -3.28
C ALA A 266 7.11 -2.49 -2.98
N LEU A 267 6.59 -3.20 -1.97
CA LEU A 267 7.14 -4.45 -1.46
C LEU A 267 6.00 -5.41 -1.11
N ALA A 268 6.10 -6.66 -1.51
CA ALA A 268 5.18 -7.72 -1.13
C ALA A 268 5.92 -8.98 -0.71
N LEU A 269 5.28 -9.78 0.14
CA LEU A 269 5.74 -11.09 0.58
C LEU A 269 4.94 -12.18 -0.11
N GLN A 270 5.62 -13.17 -0.69
CA GLN A 270 5.00 -14.37 -1.22
C GLN A 270 4.81 -15.42 -0.12
N ALA A 271 3.85 -16.33 -0.30
CA ALA A 271 3.56 -17.39 0.67
C ALA A 271 4.77 -18.31 0.93
N ASP A 272 5.68 -18.45 -0.04
CA ASP A 272 6.93 -19.20 0.08
C ASP A 272 8.07 -18.41 0.76
N GLY A 273 7.76 -17.26 1.32
CA GLY A 273 8.70 -16.38 2.03
C GLY A 273 9.58 -15.51 1.14
N LYS A 274 9.43 -15.57 -0.18
CA LYS A 274 10.18 -14.68 -1.08
C LYS A 274 9.62 -13.26 -1.04
N LEU A 275 10.50 -12.30 -1.27
CA LEU A 275 10.18 -10.88 -1.31
C LEU A 275 10.10 -10.41 -2.76
N VAL A 276 9.03 -9.70 -3.11
CA VAL A 276 8.87 -9.04 -4.41
C VAL A 276 8.97 -7.55 -4.19
N VAL A 277 9.99 -6.92 -4.77
CA VAL A 277 10.14 -5.46 -4.79
C VAL A 277 9.72 -4.96 -6.16
N ALA A 278 8.75 -4.07 -6.20
CA ALA A 278 8.25 -3.46 -7.44
C ALA A 278 8.61 -1.98 -7.53
N GLY A 279 8.62 -1.50 -8.75
CA GLY A 279 8.88 -0.09 -9.00
C GLY A 279 8.97 0.23 -10.49
N ASN A 280 9.73 1.26 -10.79
CA ASN A 280 9.88 1.80 -12.13
C ASN A 280 11.31 1.63 -12.60
N CYS A 281 11.47 1.27 -13.86
CA CYS A 281 12.77 1.30 -14.51
C CYS A 281 12.68 1.94 -15.90
N LYS A 282 13.76 2.56 -16.32
CA LYS A 282 13.91 3.18 -17.63
C LYS A 282 15.11 2.54 -18.31
N THR A 283 14.92 2.11 -19.54
CA THR A 283 16.02 1.67 -20.40
C THR A 283 16.24 2.72 -21.46
N ASP A 284 17.47 3.22 -21.59
CA ASP A 284 17.84 4.22 -22.60
C ASP A 284 18.20 3.60 -23.95
N LEU A 285 18.00 2.28 -24.14
CA LEU A 285 18.45 1.54 -25.30
C LEU A 285 17.61 1.73 -26.56
N ILE A 286 16.41 2.28 -26.44
CA ILE A 286 15.51 2.47 -27.58
C ILE A 286 14.88 3.87 -27.47
N VAL A 287 14.91 4.62 -28.55
CA VAL A 287 14.18 5.89 -28.67
C VAL A 287 12.83 5.57 -29.29
N PRO A 288 11.68 5.91 -28.64
CA PRO A 288 11.55 6.66 -27.38
C PRO A 288 11.84 5.81 -26.14
N THR A 289 12.42 6.43 -25.11
CA THR A 289 12.74 5.79 -23.81
C THR A 289 11.48 5.25 -23.16
N ILE A 290 11.35 3.93 -23.04
CA ILE A 290 10.21 3.29 -22.40
C ILE A 290 10.49 3.20 -20.90
N ARG A 291 9.57 3.77 -20.11
CA ARG A 291 9.51 3.51 -18.66
C ARG A 291 8.47 2.42 -18.47
N GLY A 292 8.84 1.37 -17.75
CA GLY A 292 7.96 0.23 -17.49
C GLY A 292 7.87 -0.10 -16.01
N PHE A 293 6.93 -0.96 -15.69
CA PHE A 293 6.83 -1.60 -14.39
C PHE A 293 7.92 -2.65 -14.26
N CYS A 294 8.64 -2.63 -13.15
CA CYS A 294 9.74 -3.53 -12.89
C CYS A 294 9.59 -4.20 -11.54
N THR A 295 10.01 -5.45 -11.49
CA THR A 295 10.07 -6.21 -10.25
C THR A 295 11.39 -6.93 -10.13
N LEU A 296 11.83 -7.12 -8.89
CA LEU A 296 12.82 -8.14 -8.57
C LEU A 296 12.28 -9.06 -7.48
N ARG A 297 12.74 -10.30 -7.49
CA ARG A 297 12.42 -11.29 -6.47
C ARG A 297 13.67 -11.68 -5.71
N VAL A 298 13.53 -11.67 -4.37
CA VAL A 298 14.62 -11.89 -3.43
C VAL A 298 14.26 -13.07 -2.53
N HIS A 299 15.22 -13.93 -2.23
CA HIS A 299 15.04 -14.95 -1.19
C HIS A 299 14.88 -14.27 0.17
N GLY A 300 13.73 -14.48 0.80
CA GLY A 300 13.41 -13.90 2.12
C GLY A 300 13.89 -14.76 3.29
N VAL A 301 14.20 -16.05 3.04
CA VAL A 301 14.65 -17.00 4.05
C VAL A 301 15.87 -17.78 3.54
N ASN A 302 16.72 -18.21 4.47
CA ASN A 302 17.84 -19.09 4.17
C ASN A 302 17.34 -20.52 3.94
N ALA A 303 17.90 -21.20 2.94
CA ALA A 303 17.66 -22.60 2.64
C ALA A 303 18.94 -23.23 2.03
N PRO A 304 19.07 -24.56 1.92
CA PRO A 304 20.20 -25.19 1.26
C PRO A 304 20.44 -24.60 -0.14
N GLY A 305 21.64 -24.06 -0.36
CA GLY A 305 22.03 -23.39 -1.62
C GLY A 305 21.38 -22.01 -1.87
N ARG A 306 20.69 -21.42 -0.88
CA ARG A 306 20.05 -20.11 -1.00
C ARG A 306 20.35 -19.25 0.22
N VAL A 307 20.83 -18.05 -0.01
CA VAL A 307 21.06 -17.03 1.04
C VAL A 307 19.94 -16.02 0.99
N ALA A 308 19.30 -15.76 2.12
CA ALA A 308 18.31 -14.68 2.22
C ALA A 308 18.97 -13.34 1.84
N GLY A 309 18.24 -12.50 1.10
CA GLY A 309 18.79 -11.25 0.59
C GLY A 309 19.54 -11.38 -0.72
N THR A 310 19.53 -12.54 -1.37
CA THR A 310 20.04 -12.72 -2.74
C THR A 310 18.88 -12.81 -3.74
N LEU A 311 19.15 -12.47 -5.00
CA LEU A 311 18.15 -12.55 -6.06
C LEU A 311 17.76 -14.01 -6.33
N ASP A 312 16.48 -14.25 -6.55
CA ASP A 312 15.96 -15.54 -7.00
C ASP A 312 16.11 -15.69 -8.51
N ALA A 313 17.20 -16.34 -8.94
CA ALA A 313 17.53 -16.50 -10.35
C ALA A 313 16.47 -17.27 -11.19
N SER A 314 15.53 -17.97 -10.54
CA SER A 314 14.41 -18.65 -11.21
C SER A 314 13.29 -17.71 -11.65
N TYR A 315 13.39 -16.41 -11.31
CA TYR A 315 12.39 -15.40 -11.62
C TYR A 315 12.86 -14.51 -12.76
N GLY A 316 12.07 -14.43 -13.83
CA GLY A 316 12.35 -13.59 -14.99
C GLY A 316 13.76 -13.81 -15.54
N PHE A 317 14.51 -12.75 -15.68
CA PHE A 317 15.91 -12.79 -16.08
C PHE A 317 16.81 -12.51 -14.87
N GLY A 318 17.40 -13.56 -14.30
CA GLY A 318 18.31 -13.44 -13.17
C GLY A 318 17.69 -12.77 -11.93
N GLY A 319 16.44 -13.06 -11.63
CA GLY A 319 15.72 -12.51 -10.48
C GLY A 319 14.98 -11.19 -10.77
N ARG A 320 14.88 -10.77 -12.03
CA ARG A 320 14.29 -9.50 -12.45
C ARG A 320 13.26 -9.71 -13.55
N ALA A 321 12.19 -8.91 -13.52
CA ALA A 321 11.20 -8.87 -14.58
C ALA A 321 10.77 -7.43 -14.89
N GLN A 322 10.40 -7.20 -16.13
CA GLN A 322 9.91 -5.92 -16.61
C GLN A 322 8.69 -6.16 -17.49
N ILE A 323 7.69 -5.30 -17.38
CA ILE A 323 6.51 -5.28 -18.23
C ILE A 323 6.14 -3.84 -18.56
N ALA A 324 5.80 -3.58 -19.82
CA ALA A 324 5.26 -2.32 -20.28
C ALA A 324 3.81 -2.52 -20.73
N VAL A 325 2.93 -1.61 -20.35
CA VAL A 325 1.50 -1.63 -20.75
C VAL A 325 1.21 -0.80 -21.99
N GLY A 326 2.26 -0.33 -22.69
CA GLY A 326 2.13 0.33 -23.99
C GLY A 326 1.84 1.82 -23.93
N THR A 327 2.30 2.51 -22.90
CA THR A 327 2.16 3.97 -22.74
C THR A 327 3.52 4.70 -22.80
N GLN A 328 3.51 6.03 -22.78
CA GLN A 328 4.74 6.83 -22.83
C GLN A 328 5.55 6.76 -21.53
N ALA A 329 4.87 6.73 -20.39
CA ALA A 329 5.51 6.65 -19.08
C ALA A 329 4.59 5.89 -18.12
N GLU A 330 5.17 4.96 -17.38
CA GLU A 330 4.49 4.07 -16.45
C GLU A 330 5.17 4.14 -15.09
N PHE A 331 4.37 4.30 -14.03
CA PHE A 331 4.84 4.44 -12.66
C PHE A 331 4.08 3.46 -11.76
N ALA A 332 4.73 2.35 -11.38
CA ALA A 332 4.19 1.47 -10.35
C ALA A 332 4.17 2.20 -8.99
N THR A 333 3.07 2.12 -8.31
CA THR A 333 2.89 2.68 -6.95
C THR A 333 2.60 1.62 -5.92
N GLY A 334 2.12 0.45 -6.35
CA GLY A 334 1.80 -0.67 -5.48
C GLY A 334 2.06 -2.03 -6.12
N VAL A 335 2.24 -3.05 -5.29
CA VAL A 335 2.37 -4.44 -5.67
C VAL A 335 1.60 -5.33 -4.71
N ALA A 336 0.96 -6.36 -5.23
CA ALA A 336 0.29 -7.39 -4.46
C ALA A 336 0.56 -8.76 -5.08
N VAL A 337 0.56 -9.80 -4.26
CA VAL A 337 0.75 -11.18 -4.69
C VAL A 337 -0.57 -11.93 -4.52
N GLN A 338 -1.05 -12.56 -5.58
CA GLN A 338 -2.24 -13.40 -5.56
C GLN A 338 -1.93 -14.77 -4.93
N PRO A 339 -2.94 -15.50 -4.42
CA PRO A 339 -2.74 -16.80 -3.81
C PRO A 339 -2.05 -17.82 -4.71
N ASP A 340 -2.23 -17.74 -6.03
CA ASP A 340 -1.57 -18.56 -7.04
C ASP A 340 -0.13 -18.13 -7.36
N GLY A 341 0.39 -17.15 -6.63
CA GLY A 341 1.75 -16.61 -6.79
C GLY A 341 1.93 -15.59 -7.89
N LYS A 342 0.86 -15.24 -8.64
CA LYS A 342 0.92 -14.15 -9.62
C LYS A 342 1.14 -12.81 -8.92
N ILE A 343 1.82 -11.92 -9.62
CA ILE A 343 2.22 -10.61 -9.09
C ILE A 343 1.46 -9.53 -9.85
N VAL A 344 0.61 -8.79 -9.14
CA VAL A 344 -0.15 -7.67 -9.69
C VAL A 344 0.49 -6.37 -9.27
N MET A 345 0.81 -5.51 -10.21
CA MET A 345 1.27 -4.15 -9.99
C MET A 345 0.19 -3.16 -10.40
N GLY A 346 0.01 -2.12 -9.60
CA GLY A 346 -0.89 -1.01 -9.92
C GLY A 346 -0.13 0.31 -9.95
N GLY A 347 -0.63 1.26 -10.74
CA GLY A 347 0.04 2.54 -10.83
C GLY A 347 -0.58 3.49 -11.84
N THR A 348 0.24 4.42 -12.29
CA THR A 348 -0.14 5.52 -13.17
C THR A 348 0.57 5.38 -14.52
N CYS A 349 -0.17 5.58 -15.60
CA CYS A 349 0.34 5.58 -16.97
C CYS A 349 0.01 6.90 -17.67
N THR A 350 0.95 7.40 -18.47
CA THR A 350 0.73 8.60 -19.29
C THR A 350 0.57 8.20 -20.75
N ARG A 351 -0.54 8.56 -21.38
CA ARG A 351 -0.79 8.31 -22.80
C ARG A 351 0.12 9.14 -23.69
N ILE A 352 0.51 8.57 -24.82
CA ILE A 352 1.22 9.30 -25.87
C ILE A 352 0.37 10.48 -26.35
N GLY A 353 0.93 11.69 -26.32
CA GLY A 353 0.24 12.90 -26.78
C GLY A 353 -0.80 13.48 -25.79
N SER A 354 -0.86 12.99 -24.55
CA SER A 354 -1.75 13.47 -23.51
C SER A 354 -0.97 13.89 -22.27
N ALA A 355 -1.42 14.95 -21.61
CA ALA A 355 -0.95 15.33 -20.26
C ALA A 355 -1.70 14.57 -19.15
N LEU A 356 -2.77 13.86 -19.49
CA LEU A 356 -3.58 13.10 -18.52
C LEU A 356 -2.86 11.84 -18.09
N GLN A 357 -3.02 11.52 -16.81
CA GLN A 357 -2.59 10.29 -16.21
C GLN A 357 -3.78 9.33 -16.06
N ASP A 358 -3.60 8.09 -16.50
CA ASP A 358 -4.58 7.03 -16.34
C ASP A 358 -4.14 6.05 -15.25
N ALA A 359 -5.10 5.43 -14.60
CA ALA A 359 -4.81 4.25 -13.78
C ALA A 359 -4.42 3.09 -14.71
N CYS A 360 -3.39 2.35 -14.33
CA CYS A 360 -3.01 1.13 -15.04
C CYS A 360 -2.60 0.03 -14.06
N ALA A 361 -2.68 -1.20 -14.55
CA ALA A 361 -2.21 -2.36 -13.82
C ALA A 361 -1.53 -3.34 -14.78
N ALA A 362 -0.60 -4.13 -14.22
CA ALA A 362 0.06 -5.20 -14.94
C ALA A 362 0.13 -6.45 -14.07
N ARG A 363 0.09 -7.63 -14.68
CA ARG A 363 0.23 -8.89 -13.97
C ARG A 363 1.33 -9.76 -14.58
N LEU A 364 2.17 -10.27 -13.69
CA LEU A 364 3.17 -11.27 -14.02
C LEU A 364 2.77 -12.62 -13.42
N LEU A 365 3.12 -13.69 -14.12
CA LEU A 365 3.06 -15.05 -13.60
C LEU A 365 4.09 -15.23 -12.46
N ALA A 366 3.96 -16.29 -11.68
CA ALA A 366 4.88 -16.60 -10.59
C ALA A 366 6.35 -16.76 -11.03
N ASN A 367 6.61 -17.02 -12.29
CA ASN A 367 7.96 -17.10 -12.86
C ASN A 367 8.51 -15.76 -13.38
N GLY A 368 7.71 -14.68 -13.33
CA GLY A 368 8.10 -13.34 -13.78
C GLY A 368 7.79 -13.02 -15.25
N SER A 369 7.21 -13.95 -16.03
CA SER A 369 6.72 -13.64 -17.38
C SER A 369 5.38 -12.91 -17.33
N ALA A 370 5.04 -12.16 -18.39
CA ALA A 370 3.76 -11.48 -18.50
C ALA A 370 2.60 -12.50 -18.51
N ASP A 371 1.55 -12.23 -17.71
CA ASP A 371 0.33 -13.03 -17.73
C ASP A 371 -0.60 -12.53 -18.83
N THR A 372 -0.57 -13.16 -20.01
CA THR A 372 -1.36 -12.76 -21.18
C THR A 372 -2.88 -12.90 -20.99
N SER A 373 -3.34 -13.56 -19.91
CA SER A 373 -4.76 -13.62 -19.55
C SER A 373 -5.26 -12.36 -18.84
N PHE A 374 -4.35 -11.43 -18.48
CA PHE A 374 -4.68 -10.18 -17.82
C PHE A 374 -4.63 -9.02 -18.79
N GLY A 375 -5.78 -8.42 -19.10
CA GLY A 375 -5.89 -7.32 -20.05
C GLY A 375 -5.32 -7.64 -21.42
N PHE A 376 -4.48 -6.76 -21.94
CA PHE A 376 -3.76 -6.98 -23.20
C PHE A 376 -2.27 -7.23 -22.91
N ASN A 377 -1.76 -8.42 -23.27
CA ASN A 377 -0.37 -8.83 -23.05
C ASN A 377 0.11 -8.67 -21.58
N GLY A 378 -0.77 -8.88 -20.61
CA GLY A 378 -0.45 -8.78 -19.20
C GLY A 378 -0.64 -7.39 -18.60
N GLY A 379 -1.22 -6.46 -19.35
CA GLY A 379 -1.44 -5.09 -18.90
C GLY A 379 -2.82 -4.53 -19.21
N VAL A 380 -3.25 -3.56 -18.42
CA VAL A 380 -4.49 -2.80 -18.64
C VAL A 380 -4.25 -1.31 -18.37
N VAL A 381 -4.80 -0.47 -19.24
CA VAL A 381 -4.88 0.99 -19.06
C VAL A 381 -6.35 1.37 -18.98
N LEU A 382 -6.74 1.97 -17.86
CA LEU A 382 -8.11 2.40 -17.59
C LEU A 382 -8.26 3.85 -18.03
N THR A 383 -8.41 4.03 -19.34
CA THR A 383 -8.50 5.36 -19.95
C THR A 383 -9.73 6.12 -19.49
N THR A 384 -9.55 7.38 -19.11
CA THR A 384 -10.61 8.28 -18.67
C THR A 384 -10.41 9.67 -19.30
N SER A 385 -11.40 10.55 -19.17
CA SER A 385 -11.30 11.96 -19.56
C SER A 385 -10.63 12.82 -18.48
N GLU A 386 -10.27 12.25 -17.36
CA GLU A 386 -9.69 12.92 -16.18
C GLU A 386 -8.37 12.26 -15.76
N THR A 387 -7.57 12.94 -14.95
CA THR A 387 -6.38 12.35 -14.34
C THR A 387 -6.78 11.41 -13.22
N VAL A 388 -6.26 10.17 -13.26
CA VAL A 388 -6.42 9.16 -12.21
C VAL A 388 -5.04 8.65 -11.81
N ALA A 389 -4.69 8.84 -10.53
CA ALA A 389 -3.39 8.46 -10.01
C ALA A 389 -3.52 7.53 -8.79
N PRO A 390 -3.55 6.20 -9.00
CA PRO A 390 -3.47 5.23 -7.91
C PRO A 390 -2.17 5.39 -7.12
N GLN A 391 -2.27 5.24 -5.81
CA GLN A 391 -1.14 5.29 -4.88
C GLN A 391 -0.94 3.97 -4.14
N ALA A 392 -1.97 3.13 -4.07
CA ALA A 392 -1.94 1.85 -3.39
C ALA A 392 -2.78 0.81 -4.11
N ILE A 393 -2.47 -0.47 -3.86
CA ILE A 393 -3.19 -1.62 -4.39
C ILE A 393 -3.58 -2.54 -3.23
N ALA A 394 -4.75 -3.19 -3.33
CA ALA A 394 -5.13 -4.29 -2.47
C ALA A 394 -5.87 -5.36 -3.27
N LEU A 395 -5.80 -6.60 -2.81
CA LEU A 395 -6.53 -7.73 -3.37
C LEU A 395 -7.66 -8.12 -2.44
N GLN A 396 -8.88 -8.20 -2.96
CA GLN A 396 -10.00 -8.76 -2.24
C GLN A 396 -9.94 -10.29 -2.26
N THR A 397 -10.57 -10.94 -1.30
CA THR A 397 -10.57 -12.42 -1.17
C THR A 397 -11.26 -13.12 -2.34
N ASP A 398 -12.10 -12.41 -3.08
CA ASP A 398 -12.75 -12.89 -4.31
C ASP A 398 -11.91 -12.67 -5.57
N GLY A 399 -10.65 -12.30 -5.42
CA GLY A 399 -9.70 -12.08 -6.52
C GLY A 399 -9.77 -10.70 -7.16
N LYS A 400 -10.72 -9.84 -6.75
CA LYS A 400 -10.80 -8.48 -7.29
C LYS A 400 -9.65 -7.61 -6.82
N ILE A 401 -9.27 -6.67 -7.68
CA ILE A 401 -8.13 -5.78 -7.47
C ILE A 401 -8.64 -4.37 -7.23
N LEU A 402 -8.20 -3.77 -6.13
CA LEU A 402 -8.51 -2.39 -5.78
C LEU A 402 -7.30 -1.50 -6.06
N LEU A 403 -7.51 -0.42 -6.78
CA LEU A 403 -6.54 0.65 -7.01
C LEU A 403 -7.04 1.90 -6.28
N GLY A 404 -6.43 2.20 -5.13
CA GLY A 404 -6.76 3.37 -4.31
C GLY A 404 -5.82 4.54 -4.58
N GLY A 405 -6.34 5.77 -4.62
CA GLY A 405 -5.53 6.94 -4.89
C GLY A 405 -6.34 8.23 -5.03
N GLN A 406 -6.07 8.98 -6.06
CA GLN A 406 -6.81 10.19 -6.41
C GLN A 406 -7.39 10.11 -7.83
N CYS A 407 -8.58 10.71 -8.00
CA CYS A 407 -9.16 11.07 -9.28
C CYS A 407 -9.42 12.57 -9.28
N ASN A 408 -9.09 13.24 -10.37
CA ASN A 408 -9.36 14.67 -10.49
C ASN A 408 -10.75 14.87 -11.11
N ASN A 409 -11.62 15.60 -10.41
CA ASN A 409 -12.84 16.14 -10.97
C ASN A 409 -12.61 17.63 -11.19
N ASP A 410 -12.73 18.09 -12.43
CA ASP A 410 -12.42 19.49 -12.79
C ASP A 410 -11.09 20.01 -12.19
N GLN A 411 -10.06 19.15 -12.24
CA GLN A 411 -8.71 19.35 -11.69
C GLN A 411 -8.62 19.36 -10.15
N ILE A 412 -9.70 19.06 -9.44
CA ILE A 412 -9.70 18.94 -7.96
C ILE A 412 -9.51 17.46 -7.60
N PRO A 413 -8.39 17.10 -6.93
CA PRO A 413 -8.15 15.73 -6.47
C PRO A 413 -9.14 15.31 -5.39
N GLN A 414 -9.72 14.12 -5.55
CA GLN A 414 -10.62 13.47 -4.60
C GLN A 414 -10.10 12.07 -4.26
N PHE A 415 -10.44 11.53 -3.10
CA PHE A 415 -10.23 10.11 -2.84
C PHE A 415 -10.89 9.28 -3.92
N CYS A 416 -10.17 8.29 -4.43
CA CYS A 416 -10.59 7.48 -5.55
C CYS A 416 -10.28 6.01 -5.33
N ILE A 417 -11.24 5.15 -5.70
CA ILE A 417 -11.05 3.71 -5.80
C ILE A 417 -11.50 3.27 -7.18
N LYS A 418 -10.66 2.52 -7.90
CA LYS A 418 -11.09 1.70 -9.03
C LYS A 418 -11.02 0.23 -8.64
N ARG A 419 -12.05 -0.53 -8.99
CA ARG A 419 -12.07 -1.98 -8.79
C ARG A 419 -12.04 -2.72 -10.11
N LEU A 420 -11.15 -3.71 -10.20
CA LEU A 420 -11.00 -4.57 -11.37
C LEU A 420 -11.39 -6.00 -11.01
N TYR A 421 -11.90 -6.72 -11.99
CA TYR A 421 -11.95 -8.18 -11.94
C TYR A 421 -10.55 -8.78 -12.02
N ASP A 422 -10.43 -10.06 -11.71
CA ASP A 422 -9.16 -10.80 -11.78
C ASP A 422 -8.52 -10.77 -13.17
N ASN A 423 -9.30 -10.65 -14.24
CA ASN A 423 -8.79 -10.55 -15.62
C ASN A 423 -8.32 -9.13 -16.00
N GLY A 424 -8.38 -8.16 -15.10
CA GLY A 424 -8.00 -6.76 -15.33
C GLY A 424 -9.11 -5.86 -15.90
N SER A 425 -10.28 -6.38 -16.23
CA SER A 425 -11.39 -5.54 -16.69
C SER A 425 -12.01 -4.77 -15.52
N LEU A 426 -12.56 -3.58 -15.81
CA LEU A 426 -13.18 -2.73 -14.78
C LEU A 426 -14.47 -3.38 -14.25
N ASP A 427 -14.58 -3.52 -12.93
CA ASP A 427 -15.76 -4.09 -12.27
C ASP A 427 -16.87 -3.03 -12.12
N THR A 428 -17.73 -2.94 -13.11
CA THR A 428 -18.83 -1.96 -13.15
C THR A 428 -19.92 -2.22 -12.08
N THR A 429 -19.91 -3.35 -11.38
CA THR A 429 -20.82 -3.60 -10.26
C THR A 429 -20.42 -2.79 -9.00
N PHE A 430 -19.17 -2.30 -8.97
CA PHE A 430 -18.68 -1.44 -7.90
C PHE A 430 -19.15 -0.01 -8.15
N SER A 431 -20.03 0.50 -7.30
CA SER A 431 -20.65 1.83 -7.44
C SER A 431 -21.32 2.09 -8.80
N GLY A 432 -21.73 1.03 -9.51
CA GLY A 432 -22.36 1.15 -10.83
C GLY A 432 -21.44 1.55 -11.97
N SER A 433 -20.18 1.88 -11.69
CA SER A 433 -19.23 2.39 -12.70
C SER A 433 -17.82 1.80 -12.58
N GLY A 434 -17.55 0.98 -11.57
CA GLY A 434 -16.22 0.49 -11.24
C GLY A 434 -15.29 1.54 -10.59
N THR A 435 -15.80 2.74 -10.35
CA THR A 435 -15.03 3.87 -9.82
C THR A 435 -15.82 4.60 -8.73
N VAL A 436 -15.20 4.79 -7.58
CA VAL A 436 -15.73 5.62 -6.50
C VAL A 436 -14.89 6.87 -6.38
N ARG A 437 -15.54 8.02 -6.18
CA ARG A 437 -14.89 9.29 -5.86
C ARG A 437 -15.53 9.85 -4.60
N THR A 438 -14.71 10.40 -3.71
CA THR A 438 -15.17 10.99 -2.46
C THR A 438 -14.39 12.26 -2.17
N SER A 439 -15.10 13.38 -2.12
CA SER A 439 -14.57 14.63 -1.57
C SER A 439 -14.82 14.64 -0.07
N ILE A 440 -13.77 14.49 0.72
CA ILE A 440 -13.85 14.46 2.18
C ILE A 440 -13.85 15.89 2.73
N SER A 441 -13.09 16.79 2.11
CA SER A 441 -12.98 18.20 2.51
C SER A 441 -14.26 19.00 2.28
N GLY A 442 -15.18 18.51 1.46
CA GLY A 442 -16.51 19.10 1.23
C GLY A 442 -16.54 20.43 0.48
N ASN A 443 -15.41 21.07 0.26
CA ASN A 443 -15.29 22.32 -0.46
C ASN A 443 -14.71 22.08 -1.85
N PHE A 444 -15.44 22.46 -2.89
CA PHE A 444 -15.00 22.34 -4.27
C PHE A 444 -14.34 23.66 -4.75
N ASN A 445 -13.20 24.03 -4.17
CA ASN A 445 -12.41 25.15 -4.68
C ASN A 445 -11.02 24.67 -5.11
N ALA A 446 -10.33 25.45 -5.93
CA ALA A 446 -9.03 25.11 -6.50
C ALA A 446 -7.91 24.86 -5.45
N SER A 447 -8.16 25.18 -4.18
CA SER A 447 -7.21 24.97 -3.07
C SER A 447 -7.48 23.68 -2.28
N THR A 448 -8.59 22.97 -2.55
CA THR A 448 -8.89 21.68 -1.91
C THR A 448 -8.19 20.53 -2.62
N SER A 449 -7.77 19.53 -1.87
CA SER A 449 -7.10 18.36 -2.43
C SER A 449 -7.20 17.19 -1.45
N ASP A 450 -7.85 16.14 -1.89
CA ASP A 450 -7.98 14.90 -1.12
C ASP A 450 -7.24 13.77 -1.85
N VAL A 451 -6.17 13.27 -1.24
CA VAL A 451 -5.33 12.21 -1.83
C VAL A 451 -5.24 11.03 -0.88
N ALA A 452 -5.75 9.88 -1.30
CA ALA A 452 -5.53 8.62 -0.60
C ALA A 452 -4.15 8.06 -0.94
N TYR A 453 -3.39 7.68 0.06
CA TYR A 453 -2.06 7.08 -0.10
C TYR A 453 -2.01 5.63 0.33
N GLY A 454 -2.96 5.19 1.15
CA GLY A 454 -3.03 3.82 1.64
C GLY A 454 -4.42 3.23 1.47
N VAL A 455 -4.46 1.92 1.22
CA VAL A 455 -5.67 1.10 1.19
C VAL A 455 -5.47 -0.09 2.12
N ALA A 456 -6.49 -0.40 2.91
CA ALA A 456 -6.53 -1.59 3.75
C ALA A 456 -7.89 -2.26 3.67
N LEU A 457 -7.90 -3.59 3.80
CA LEU A 457 -9.12 -4.39 3.76
C LEU A 457 -9.42 -4.94 5.13
N GLN A 458 -10.62 -4.68 5.64
CA GLN A 458 -11.08 -5.26 6.90
C GLN A 458 -11.54 -6.71 6.68
N PRO A 459 -11.49 -7.56 7.72
CA PRO A 459 -11.93 -8.95 7.63
C PRO A 459 -13.41 -9.12 7.22
N ASP A 460 -14.25 -8.11 7.50
CA ASP A 460 -15.64 -8.05 7.08
C ASP A 460 -15.81 -7.54 5.64
N GLY A 461 -14.70 -7.22 4.99
CA GLY A 461 -14.63 -6.81 3.61
C GLY A 461 -14.71 -5.36 3.31
N LYS A 462 -14.90 -4.57 4.29
CA LYS A 462 -14.90 -3.12 4.11
C LYS A 462 -13.53 -2.63 3.66
N ILE A 463 -13.54 -1.59 2.85
CA ILE A 463 -12.35 -0.98 2.28
C ILE A 463 -12.07 0.30 3.06
N VAL A 464 -10.88 0.42 3.61
CA VAL A 464 -10.43 1.64 4.29
C VAL A 464 -9.40 2.33 3.41
N LEU A 465 -9.66 3.57 3.03
CA LEU A 465 -8.68 4.49 2.45
C LEU A 465 -8.20 5.46 3.52
N ALA A 466 -6.91 5.76 3.51
CA ALA A 466 -6.36 6.83 4.33
C ALA A 466 -5.38 7.69 3.54
N GLY A 467 -5.31 8.97 3.90
CA GLY A 467 -4.48 9.91 3.19
C GLY A 467 -4.51 11.32 3.77
N THR A 468 -4.35 12.29 2.90
CA THR A 468 -4.31 13.71 3.23
C THR A 468 -5.48 14.43 2.59
N CYS A 469 -6.19 15.26 3.36
CA CYS A 469 -7.18 16.21 2.86
C CYS A 469 -6.74 17.63 3.15
N ARG A 470 -7.13 18.56 2.26
CA ARG A 470 -6.95 19.99 2.44
C ARG A 470 -8.28 20.68 2.25
N ASP A 471 -8.66 21.49 3.22
CA ASP A 471 -9.97 22.17 3.24
C ASP A 471 -9.98 23.53 2.49
N GLY A 472 -8.86 23.98 1.95
CA GLY A 472 -8.75 25.24 1.22
C GLY A 472 -8.85 26.51 2.08
N ALA A 473 -8.98 26.39 3.39
CA ALA A 473 -9.22 27.51 4.31
C ALA A 473 -7.94 28.19 4.84
N GLY A 474 -6.80 28.03 4.16
CA GLY A 474 -5.55 28.67 4.59
C GLY A 474 -4.29 27.97 4.04
N ALA A 475 -3.13 28.54 4.30
CA ALA A 475 -1.86 28.13 3.74
C ALA A 475 -1.56 26.64 3.91
N ASN A 476 -1.89 25.82 2.90
CA ASN A 476 -1.38 24.45 2.71
C ASN A 476 -1.51 23.47 3.90
N ILE A 477 -2.47 23.67 4.80
CA ILE A 477 -2.67 22.82 5.96
C ILE A 477 -3.35 21.54 5.50
N GLY A 478 -2.62 20.41 5.52
CA GLY A 478 -3.18 19.09 5.29
C GLY A 478 -3.60 18.44 6.61
N ASN A 479 -4.59 17.56 6.57
CA ASN A 479 -5.10 16.78 7.69
C ASN A 479 -5.04 15.29 7.37
N PHE A 480 -5.02 14.42 8.39
CA PHE A 480 -5.22 13.00 8.19
C PHE A 480 -6.68 12.74 7.87
N CYS A 481 -6.93 12.00 6.81
CA CYS A 481 -8.27 11.63 6.39
C CYS A 481 -8.39 10.13 6.22
N VAL A 482 -9.51 9.61 6.68
CA VAL A 482 -9.86 8.20 6.57
C VAL A 482 -11.27 8.11 6.01
N ALA A 483 -11.49 7.23 5.05
CA ALA A 483 -12.82 6.90 4.56
C ALA A 483 -12.98 5.39 4.52
N ARG A 484 -14.16 4.89 4.91
CA ARG A 484 -14.51 3.48 4.86
C ARG A 484 -15.67 3.25 3.90
N TYR A 485 -15.52 2.22 3.09
CA TYR A 485 -16.46 1.88 2.03
C TYR A 485 -16.93 0.45 2.17
N GLU A 486 -18.15 0.19 1.71
CA GLU A 486 -18.66 -1.16 1.52
C GLU A 486 -17.90 -1.84 0.38
N GLY A 487 -17.27 -2.97 0.66
CA GLY A 487 -16.47 -3.71 -0.33
C GLY A 487 -17.30 -4.55 -1.29
N GLY A 488 -18.53 -4.83 -0.93
CA GLY A 488 -19.47 -5.63 -1.71
C GLY A 488 -19.82 -6.96 -1.06
N PRO A 489 -20.73 -7.71 -1.68
CA PRO A 489 -20.99 -9.05 -1.23
C PRO A 489 -19.69 -9.84 -1.39
N TYR A 490 -19.03 -10.10 -0.28
CA TYR A 490 -18.14 -11.24 -0.23
C TYR A 490 -19.02 -12.45 -0.53
N ALA A 491 -18.51 -13.37 -1.35
CA ALA A 491 -19.03 -14.73 -1.30
C ALA A 491 -19.15 -15.07 0.19
N ALA A 492 -20.37 -15.37 0.65
CA ALA A 492 -20.62 -15.65 2.06
C ALA A 492 -19.47 -16.51 2.54
N ARG A 493 -18.77 -16.07 3.60
CA ARG A 493 -17.61 -16.79 4.11
C ARG A 493 -18.07 -18.23 4.27
N THR A 494 -17.63 -19.10 3.39
CA THR A 494 -17.95 -20.52 3.45
C THR A 494 -16.94 -21.18 4.38
N CYS A 495 -16.92 -20.73 5.64
CA CYS A 495 -16.18 -21.46 6.65
C CYS A 495 -16.83 -22.83 6.76
N SER A 496 -16.17 -23.84 6.26
CA SER A 496 -16.50 -25.23 6.50
C SER A 496 -15.54 -25.80 7.53
N VAL A 497 -15.96 -26.84 8.18
CA VAL A 497 -15.09 -27.61 9.08
C VAL A 497 -14.07 -28.46 8.34
N ASP A 498 -14.15 -28.52 7.02
CA ASP A 498 -13.15 -29.09 6.11
C ASP A 498 -11.96 -28.10 6.01
N LEU A 499 -11.00 -28.26 6.90
CA LEU A 499 -9.86 -27.33 7.05
C LEU A 499 -8.73 -27.65 6.08
N ASP A 500 -8.58 -28.91 5.67
CA ASP A 500 -7.54 -29.31 4.71
C ASP A 500 -8.01 -29.22 3.25
N GLY A 501 -9.32 -29.06 3.01
CA GLY A 501 -9.89 -28.82 1.69
C GLY A 501 -9.97 -30.04 0.79
N ASP A 502 -10.16 -31.23 1.39
CA ASP A 502 -10.34 -32.47 0.66
C ASP A 502 -11.81 -32.79 0.35
N GLY A 503 -12.73 -31.91 0.78
CA GLY A 503 -14.17 -32.06 0.62
C GLY A 503 -14.84 -32.89 1.70
N ARG A 504 -14.14 -33.32 2.76
CA ARG A 504 -14.63 -34.15 3.85
C ARG A 504 -14.27 -33.55 5.19
N PHE A 505 -15.06 -33.86 6.21
CA PHE A 505 -14.68 -33.56 7.59
C PHE A 505 -14.20 -34.85 8.27
N LEU A 506 -12.92 -34.93 8.55
CA LEU A 506 -12.29 -36.07 9.22
C LEU A 506 -11.69 -35.65 10.56
N ALA A 507 -11.99 -36.43 11.62
CA ALA A 507 -11.45 -36.14 12.95
C ALA A 507 -9.92 -36.24 13.01
N THR A 508 -9.32 -37.03 12.12
CA THR A 508 -7.87 -37.30 12.04
C THR A 508 -7.10 -36.23 11.29
N THR A 509 -7.76 -35.39 10.51
CA THR A 509 -7.18 -34.26 9.78
C THR A 509 -7.77 -32.96 10.29
N ASP A 510 -8.97 -32.59 9.88
CA ASP A 510 -9.62 -31.32 10.23
C ASP A 510 -9.85 -31.12 11.72
N GLY A 511 -10.35 -32.17 12.39
CA GLY A 511 -10.57 -32.14 13.83
C GLY A 511 -9.26 -31.99 14.62
N LEU A 512 -8.18 -32.56 14.13
CA LEU A 512 -6.86 -32.44 14.76
C LEU A 512 -6.28 -31.04 14.52
N ILE A 513 -6.41 -30.49 13.30
CA ILE A 513 -6.02 -29.11 12.98
C ILE A 513 -6.79 -28.14 13.87
N PHE A 514 -8.11 -28.28 13.93
CA PHE A 514 -8.98 -27.41 14.73
C PHE A 514 -8.60 -27.41 16.21
N ASN A 515 -8.36 -28.59 16.79
CA ASN A 515 -7.93 -28.72 18.18
C ASN A 515 -6.57 -28.07 18.44
N ARG A 516 -5.59 -28.29 17.55
CA ARG A 516 -4.24 -27.73 17.69
C ARG A 516 -4.28 -26.19 17.62
N VAL A 517 -5.05 -25.64 16.68
CA VAL A 517 -5.26 -24.19 16.58
C VAL A 517 -5.97 -23.66 17.82
N GLY A 518 -7.01 -24.36 18.31
CA GLY A 518 -7.74 -23.99 19.53
C GLY A 518 -6.87 -24.00 20.78
N LEU A 519 -5.81 -24.81 20.80
CA LEU A 519 -4.80 -24.84 21.86
C LEU A 519 -3.68 -23.78 21.68
N GLY A 520 -3.80 -22.94 20.65
CA GLY A 520 -2.83 -21.86 20.38
C GLY A 520 -1.56 -22.31 19.66
N LEU A 521 -1.53 -23.52 19.09
CA LEU A 521 -0.41 -23.97 18.26
C LEU A 521 -0.39 -23.21 16.93
N THR A 522 0.79 -22.94 16.43
CA THR A 522 1.05 -22.27 15.15
C THR A 522 2.18 -22.96 14.39
N GLY A 523 2.37 -22.56 13.12
CA GLY A 523 3.45 -23.12 12.30
C GLY A 523 3.29 -24.61 12.02
N ASP A 524 4.41 -25.28 11.83
CA ASP A 524 4.45 -26.71 11.53
C ASP A 524 3.86 -27.59 12.64
N ALA A 525 3.77 -27.10 13.86
CA ALA A 525 3.14 -27.80 14.97
C ALA A 525 1.65 -28.11 14.72
N VAL A 526 0.98 -27.32 13.89
CA VAL A 526 -0.42 -27.55 13.52
C VAL A 526 -0.58 -28.73 12.56
N VAL A 527 0.35 -28.90 11.62
CA VAL A 527 0.23 -29.86 10.51
C VAL A 527 1.12 -31.08 10.67
N SER A 528 2.07 -31.06 11.60
CA SER A 528 3.03 -32.17 11.81
C SER A 528 2.33 -33.50 12.15
N GLY A 529 2.69 -34.56 11.43
CA GLY A 529 2.15 -35.89 11.63
C GLY A 529 0.70 -36.12 11.16
N ILE A 530 0.13 -35.14 10.41
CA ILE A 530 -1.17 -35.30 9.75
C ILE A 530 -0.95 -35.96 8.39
N GLY A 531 -1.63 -37.08 8.15
CA GLY A 531 -1.69 -37.73 6.83
C GLY A 531 -2.80 -37.09 6.00
N PHE A 532 -2.46 -36.10 5.18
CA PHE A 532 -3.42 -35.49 4.28
C PHE A 532 -3.81 -36.39 3.11
N ALA A 533 -5.06 -36.31 2.69
CA ALA A 533 -5.53 -36.99 1.49
C ALA A 533 -4.88 -36.40 0.23
N PRO A 534 -4.71 -37.19 -0.87
CA PRO A 534 -4.12 -36.67 -2.11
C PRO A 534 -4.87 -35.48 -2.72
N GLU A 535 -6.19 -35.37 -2.49
CA GLU A 535 -7.09 -34.31 -2.91
C GLU A 535 -7.07 -33.09 -2.01
N ALA A 536 -6.41 -33.12 -0.85
CA ALA A 536 -6.33 -31.99 0.08
C ALA A 536 -5.60 -30.80 -0.56
N THR A 537 -6.24 -29.64 -0.53
CA THR A 537 -5.74 -28.40 -1.13
C THR A 537 -4.97 -27.53 -0.15
N ARG A 538 -5.14 -27.77 1.16
CA ARG A 538 -4.51 -27.00 2.26
C ARG A 538 -3.75 -27.94 3.20
N THR A 539 -2.52 -28.24 2.85
CA THR A 539 -1.67 -29.22 3.58
C THR A 539 -0.56 -28.56 4.39
N THR A 540 -0.46 -27.23 4.38
CA THR A 540 0.56 -26.47 5.10
C THR A 540 -0.08 -25.44 6.03
N TRP A 541 0.62 -25.09 7.12
CA TRP A 541 0.11 -24.08 8.05
C TRP A 541 -0.25 -22.73 7.38
N PRO A 542 0.54 -22.15 6.48
CA PRO A 542 0.16 -20.90 5.82
C PRO A 542 -1.19 -20.98 5.10
N LEU A 543 -1.46 -22.05 4.36
CA LEU A 543 -2.72 -22.24 3.62
C LEU A 543 -3.91 -22.44 4.57
N ILE A 544 -3.73 -23.24 5.62
CA ILE A 544 -4.76 -23.49 6.64
C ILE A 544 -5.03 -22.20 7.43
N ARG A 545 -3.98 -21.50 7.84
CA ARG A 545 -4.10 -20.22 8.55
C ARG A 545 -4.83 -19.18 7.70
N GLU A 546 -4.46 -19.05 6.43
CA GLU A 546 -5.13 -18.16 5.48
C GLU A 546 -6.63 -18.50 5.40
N TYR A 547 -6.97 -19.77 5.25
CA TYR A 547 -8.36 -20.20 5.23
C TYR A 547 -9.10 -19.86 6.54
N LEU A 548 -8.52 -20.15 7.69
CA LEU A 548 -9.12 -19.89 9.01
C LEU A 548 -9.30 -18.37 9.24
N VAL A 549 -8.34 -17.55 8.85
CA VAL A 549 -8.44 -16.10 8.97
C VAL A 549 -9.42 -15.54 7.94
N MET A 550 -9.25 -15.90 6.67
CA MET A 550 -9.96 -15.27 5.57
C MET A 550 -11.39 -15.80 5.39
N GLN A 551 -11.60 -17.11 5.55
CA GLN A 551 -12.91 -17.73 5.34
C GLN A 551 -13.68 -17.95 6.65
N CYS A 552 -12.98 -18.19 7.75
CA CYS A 552 -13.62 -18.45 9.06
C CYS A 552 -13.62 -17.22 9.98
N GLY A 553 -12.85 -16.17 9.66
CA GLY A 553 -12.79 -14.95 10.48
C GLY A 553 -12.10 -15.14 11.83
N MET A 554 -11.23 -16.15 11.94
CA MET A 554 -10.49 -16.40 13.17
C MET A 554 -9.34 -15.41 13.33
N SER A 555 -9.20 -14.83 14.52
CA SER A 555 -8.03 -14.03 14.88
C SER A 555 -6.93 -14.98 15.35
N LEU A 556 -6.03 -15.35 14.44
CA LEU A 556 -4.89 -16.23 14.74
C LEU A 556 -3.61 -15.41 14.81
N VAL A 557 -2.82 -15.66 15.84
CA VAL A 557 -1.46 -15.11 15.96
C VAL A 557 -0.62 -15.66 14.80
N PRO A 558 0.24 -14.80 14.17
CA PRO A 558 1.10 -15.21 13.06
C PRO A 558 1.96 -16.43 13.32
#